data_41d41d2311ac17d56f769994feaefbdd
#
_entry.id   41d41d2311ac17d56f769994feaefbdd
#
_cell.length_a   1.000
_cell.length_b   1.000
_cell.length_c   1.000
_cell.angle_alpha   90.00
_cell.angle_beta   90.00
_cell.angle_gamma   90.00
#
_symmetry.space_group_name_H-M   'P 1'
#
loop_
_entity.id
_entity.type
_entity.pdbx_description
1 polymer ?
#
loop_
_entity_poly.entity_id
_entity_poly.type
_entity_poly.pdbx_seq_one_letter_code
_entity_poly.pdbx_strand_id
1 'polypeptide(L)'
;YFIMSPYGTVRLSINPEVELSVNRLDYVLSLSGINRDGEDLIRGYDYKRKKVEEAAADLAERAIDMDYLAPGGTIYVGVSSAHEDWADEMKRDLTWELDGRLGSDIHISADPKPDESPESGTAREAETAFPAAPPVSETVPAAVQTAPAAHQTVPTAHPNDNWNEDSDEQRDEDWDDTTN
;
A
#
# COMPACT_ATOMS: atom_id res chain seq x y z
N TYR A 1 -7.60 -25.36 -7.32
CA TYR A 1 -7.60 -24.04 -7.99
C TYR A 1 -8.48 -23.00 -7.29
N PHE A 2 -9.55 -23.39 -6.62
CA PHE A 2 -10.50 -22.48 -5.96
C PHE A 2 -9.92 -21.75 -4.71
N ILE A 3 -8.93 -22.33 -4.05
CA ILE A 3 -8.37 -21.80 -2.79
C ILE A 3 -7.42 -20.62 -3.02
N MET A 4 -6.94 -20.44 -4.25
CA MET A 4 -5.99 -19.37 -4.61
C MET A 4 -6.65 -18.16 -5.30
N SER A 5 -7.98 -18.17 -5.44
CA SER A 5 -8.69 -17.05 -6.03
C SER A 5 -9.11 -16.04 -4.97
N PRO A 6 -8.95 -14.75 -5.22
CA PRO A 6 -9.47 -13.71 -4.34
C PRO A 6 -10.99 -13.83 -4.21
N TYR A 7 -11.48 -13.78 -2.97
CA TYR A 7 -12.90 -13.79 -2.64
C TYR A 7 -13.37 -12.43 -2.12
N GLY A 8 -12.47 -11.71 -1.49
CA GLY A 8 -12.69 -10.37 -1.01
C GLY A 8 -11.38 -9.66 -0.68
N THR A 9 -11.51 -8.43 -0.29
CA THR A 9 -10.41 -7.55 0.11
C THR A 9 -10.74 -6.93 1.46
N VAL A 10 -9.79 -6.94 2.35
CA VAL A 10 -9.84 -6.26 3.66
C VAL A 10 -8.85 -5.12 3.64
N ARG A 11 -9.30 -3.93 4.02
CA ARG A 11 -8.48 -2.73 4.15
C ARG A 11 -8.45 -2.29 5.60
N LEU A 12 -7.25 -2.08 6.11
CA LEU A 12 -7.02 -1.51 7.42
C LEU A 12 -6.46 -0.11 7.23
N SER A 13 -7.21 0.89 7.67
CA SER A 13 -6.79 2.29 7.63
C SER A 13 -6.52 2.75 9.06
N ILE A 14 -5.25 2.76 9.39
CA ILE A 14 -4.72 3.19 10.70
C ILE A 14 -4.04 4.56 10.51
N ASN A 15 -3.43 4.78 9.37
CA ASN A 15 -2.38 5.70 8.99
C ASN A 15 -1.04 5.24 9.56
N PRO A 16 -0.60 4.06 9.14
CA PRO A 16 -0.55 3.48 7.78
C PRO A 16 -1.84 2.88 7.23
N GLU A 17 -1.87 2.65 5.92
CA GLU A 17 -2.96 1.97 5.22
C GLU A 17 -2.46 0.73 4.50
N VAL A 18 -3.14 -0.39 4.73
CA VAL A 18 -2.80 -1.67 4.12
C VAL A 18 -4.03 -2.39 3.58
N GLU A 19 -3.81 -3.20 2.55
CA GLU A 19 -4.84 -3.99 1.91
C GLU A 19 -4.44 -5.47 1.87
N LEU A 20 -5.35 -6.34 2.29
CA LEU A 20 -5.21 -7.78 2.29
C LEU A 20 -6.21 -8.37 1.30
N SER A 21 -5.73 -9.12 0.31
CA SER A 21 -6.58 -9.95 -0.55
C SER A 21 -6.78 -11.31 0.13
N VAL A 22 -8.01 -11.79 0.18
CA VAL A 22 -8.43 -12.93 1.00
C VAL A 22 -9.15 -13.95 0.14
N ASN A 23 -8.93 -15.23 0.37
CA ASN A 23 -9.67 -16.29 -0.29
C ASN A 23 -10.97 -16.65 0.46
N ARG A 24 -11.76 -17.57 -0.09
CA ARG A 24 -13.02 -18.02 0.50
C ARG A 24 -12.88 -18.69 1.88
N LEU A 25 -11.69 -19.12 2.25
CA LEU A 25 -11.38 -19.75 3.54
C LEU A 25 -10.70 -18.76 4.50
N ASP A 26 -10.78 -17.46 4.22
CA ASP A 26 -10.25 -16.34 5.00
C ASP A 26 -8.73 -16.32 5.14
N TYR A 27 -8.00 -17.05 4.27
CA TYR A 27 -6.54 -16.97 4.23
C TYR A 27 -6.08 -15.80 3.37
N VAL A 28 -5.06 -15.12 3.86
CA VAL A 28 -4.43 -14.01 3.14
C VAL A 28 -3.67 -14.54 1.93
N LEU A 29 -4.04 -14.04 0.75
CA LEU A 29 -3.38 -14.34 -0.53
C LEU A 29 -2.29 -13.34 -0.87
N SER A 30 -2.56 -12.07 -0.62
CA SER A 30 -1.60 -10.97 -0.82
C SER A 30 -1.81 -9.87 0.21
N LEU A 31 -0.74 -9.13 0.46
CA LEU A 31 -0.71 -7.99 1.36
C LEU A 31 0.05 -6.87 0.67
N SER A 32 -0.52 -5.67 0.66
CA SER A 32 0.07 -4.47 0.06
C SER A 32 -0.12 -3.25 0.96
N GLY A 33 0.90 -2.40 1.01
CA GLY A 33 0.80 -1.07 1.59
C GLY A 33 0.15 -0.13 0.58
N ILE A 34 -0.83 0.64 1.00
CA ILE A 34 -1.52 1.62 0.15
C ILE A 34 -0.73 2.94 0.11
N ASN A 35 -0.10 3.28 1.23
CA ASN A 35 0.77 4.43 1.36
C ASN A 35 2.17 4.00 1.83
N ARG A 36 3.09 4.95 1.89
CA ARG A 36 4.49 4.69 2.28
C ARG A 36 4.61 4.06 3.67
N ASP A 37 3.83 4.54 4.62
CA ASP A 37 3.85 4.01 5.98
C ASP A 37 3.26 2.59 6.03
N GLY A 38 2.28 2.30 5.17
CA GLY A 38 1.77 0.95 4.96
C GLY A 38 2.81 0.01 4.35
N GLU A 39 3.61 0.47 3.39
CA GLU A 39 4.73 -0.31 2.85
C GLU A 39 5.80 -0.58 3.92
N ASP A 40 6.07 0.39 4.78
CA ASP A 40 7.01 0.23 5.89
C ASP A 40 6.45 -0.73 6.97
N LEU A 41 5.16 -0.64 7.28
CA LEU A 41 4.47 -1.52 8.22
C LEU A 41 4.56 -2.99 7.81
N ILE A 42 4.36 -3.30 6.54
CA ILE A 42 4.35 -4.68 6.04
C ILE A 42 5.74 -5.24 5.73
N ARG A 43 6.77 -4.40 5.77
CA ARG A 43 8.13 -4.82 5.43
C ARG A 43 8.62 -5.94 6.33
N GLY A 44 8.92 -7.10 5.73
CA GLY A 44 9.39 -8.29 6.45
C GLY A 44 8.31 -9.03 7.23
N TYR A 45 7.04 -8.65 7.11
CA TYR A 45 5.95 -9.40 7.72
C TYR A 45 5.57 -10.63 6.89
N ASP A 46 5.52 -11.80 7.51
CA ASP A 46 5.11 -13.04 6.87
C ASP A 46 3.62 -13.30 7.11
N TYR A 47 2.81 -13.02 6.09
CA TYR A 47 1.37 -13.25 6.08
C TYR A 47 0.96 -14.61 5.54
N LYS A 48 1.93 -15.39 5.00
CA LYS A 48 1.62 -16.66 4.35
C LYS A 48 0.99 -17.64 5.31
N ARG A 49 -0.10 -18.26 4.88
CA ARG A 49 -0.88 -19.25 5.65
C ARG A 49 -1.58 -18.68 6.90
N LYS A 50 -1.62 -17.38 7.05
CA LYS A 50 -2.37 -16.74 8.12
C LYS A 50 -3.81 -16.50 7.72
N LYS A 51 -4.70 -16.59 8.67
CA LYS A 51 -6.06 -16.09 8.56
C LYS A 51 -6.03 -14.56 8.57
N VAL A 52 -7.01 -13.95 7.93
CA VAL A 52 -7.05 -12.51 7.82
C VAL A 52 -7.23 -11.82 9.17
N GLU A 53 -7.98 -12.44 10.08
CA GLU A 53 -8.19 -11.92 11.43
C GLU A 53 -6.86 -11.89 12.20
N GLU A 54 -6.09 -12.97 12.14
CA GLU A 54 -4.76 -13.05 12.75
C GLU A 54 -3.80 -12.02 12.13
N ALA A 55 -3.78 -11.93 10.80
CA ALA A 55 -2.89 -11.01 10.10
C ALA A 55 -3.26 -9.54 10.38
N ALA A 56 -4.55 -9.22 10.47
CA ALA A 56 -5.03 -7.88 10.80
C ALA A 56 -4.62 -7.47 12.22
N ALA A 57 -4.77 -8.38 13.18
CA ALA A 57 -4.39 -8.14 14.57
C ALA A 57 -2.86 -7.98 14.72
N ASP A 58 -2.06 -8.82 14.07
CA ASP A 58 -0.60 -8.70 14.08
C ASP A 58 -0.13 -7.36 13.47
N LEU A 59 -0.77 -6.92 12.37
CA LEU A 59 -0.45 -5.65 11.73
C LEU A 59 -0.84 -4.46 12.61
N ALA A 60 -1.94 -4.55 13.34
CA ALA A 60 -2.35 -3.53 14.30
C ALA A 60 -1.39 -3.44 15.50
N GLU A 61 -1.00 -4.58 16.07
CA GLU A 61 0.02 -4.64 17.13
C GLU A 61 1.35 -4.05 16.64
N ARG A 62 1.77 -4.41 15.43
CA ARG A 62 2.97 -3.86 14.81
C ARG A 62 2.88 -2.35 14.58
N ALA A 63 1.70 -1.84 14.23
CA ALA A 63 1.48 -0.40 14.09
C ALA A 63 1.64 0.35 15.43
N ILE A 64 1.25 -0.29 16.54
CA ILE A 64 1.51 0.22 17.90
C ILE A 64 3.01 0.21 18.19
N ASP A 65 3.70 -0.90 17.92
CA ASP A 65 5.15 -1.05 18.15
C ASP A 65 5.99 -0.05 17.34
N MET A 66 5.49 0.37 16.19
CA MET A 66 6.13 1.35 15.32
C MET A 66 5.67 2.80 15.56
N ASP A 67 4.90 3.05 16.61
CA ASP A 67 4.35 4.35 16.98
C ASP A 67 3.39 4.97 15.94
N TYR A 68 2.83 4.16 15.03
CA TYR A 68 1.80 4.60 14.10
C TYR A 68 0.40 4.66 14.74
N LEU A 69 0.16 3.86 15.76
CA LEU A 69 -1.12 3.78 16.47
C LEU A 69 -0.91 4.05 17.96
N ALA A 70 -1.32 5.21 18.40
CA ALA A 70 -1.25 5.61 19.82
C ALA A 70 -2.52 5.20 20.59
N PRO A 71 -2.48 5.10 21.92
CA PRO A 71 -3.67 4.94 22.74
C PRO A 71 -4.72 6.02 22.44
N GLY A 72 -5.97 5.60 22.30
CA GLY A 72 -7.08 6.46 21.84
C GLY A 72 -7.18 6.59 20.30
N GLY A 73 -6.29 5.94 19.55
CA GLY A 73 -6.34 5.91 18.09
C GLY A 73 -7.49 5.05 17.56
N THR A 74 -7.76 5.18 16.27
CA THR A 74 -8.84 4.47 15.60
C THR A 74 -8.31 3.65 14.42
N ILE A 75 -8.77 2.41 14.33
CA ILE A 75 -8.59 1.53 13.17
C ILE A 75 -9.91 1.48 12.40
N TYR A 76 -9.86 1.83 11.12
CA TYR A 76 -11.00 1.65 10.23
C TYR A 76 -10.83 0.35 9.43
N VAL A 77 -11.85 -0.51 9.48
CA VAL A 77 -11.87 -1.81 8.82
C VAL A 77 -12.84 -1.76 7.66
N GLY A 78 -12.33 -1.72 6.45
CA GLY A 78 -13.11 -1.82 5.22
C GLY A 78 -13.07 -3.25 4.67
N VAL A 79 -14.21 -3.81 4.31
CA VAL A 79 -14.29 -5.11 3.64
C VAL A 79 -15.06 -4.95 2.34
N SER A 80 -14.52 -5.45 1.25
CA SER A 80 -15.12 -5.42 -0.07
C SER A 80 -15.16 -6.81 -0.68
N SER A 81 -16.34 -7.24 -1.14
CA SER A 81 -16.54 -8.52 -1.82
C SER A 81 -17.79 -8.44 -2.70
N ALA A 82 -17.88 -9.31 -3.70
CA ALA A 82 -19.12 -9.55 -4.44
C ALA A 82 -20.18 -10.32 -3.61
N HIS A 83 -19.81 -10.78 -2.41
CA HIS A 83 -20.63 -11.56 -1.49
C HIS A 83 -20.86 -10.75 -0.20
N GLU A 84 -21.97 -10.01 -0.15
CA GLU A 84 -22.30 -9.10 0.95
C GLU A 84 -22.38 -9.81 2.31
N ASP A 85 -23.03 -10.99 2.36
CA ASP A 85 -23.16 -11.76 3.60
C ASP A 85 -21.79 -12.10 4.20
N TRP A 86 -20.84 -12.51 3.36
CA TRP A 86 -19.47 -12.81 3.78
C TRP A 86 -18.74 -11.53 4.23
N ALA A 87 -18.93 -10.42 3.50
CA ALA A 87 -18.29 -9.17 3.86
C ALA A 87 -18.76 -8.65 5.23
N ASP A 88 -20.05 -8.79 5.53
CA ASP A 88 -20.62 -8.39 6.81
C ASP A 88 -20.19 -9.31 7.96
N GLU A 89 -20.07 -10.61 7.72
CA GLU A 89 -19.52 -11.56 8.67
C GLU A 89 -18.05 -11.24 8.96
N MET A 90 -17.26 -11.07 7.92
CA MET A 90 -15.84 -10.73 8.03
C MET A 90 -15.61 -9.42 8.79
N LYS A 91 -16.40 -8.38 8.57
CA LYS A 91 -16.33 -7.13 9.34
C LYS A 91 -16.54 -7.35 10.84
N ARG A 92 -17.54 -8.17 11.18
CA ARG A 92 -17.84 -8.48 12.61
C ARG A 92 -16.71 -9.26 13.24
N ASP A 93 -16.18 -10.27 12.56
CA ASP A 93 -15.13 -11.14 13.06
C ASP A 93 -13.81 -10.36 13.24
N LEU A 94 -13.46 -9.53 12.27
CA LEU A 94 -12.31 -8.63 12.38
C LEU A 94 -12.45 -7.63 13.52
N THR A 95 -13.61 -7.01 13.66
CA THR A 95 -13.86 -6.06 14.76
C THR A 95 -13.73 -6.75 16.11
N TRP A 96 -14.30 -7.95 16.25
CA TRP A 96 -14.24 -8.72 17.49
C TRP A 96 -12.81 -9.17 17.84
N GLU A 97 -12.04 -9.66 16.85
CA GLU A 97 -10.64 -10.09 17.05
C GLU A 97 -9.75 -8.91 17.42
N LEU A 98 -9.87 -7.80 16.69
CA LEU A 98 -9.08 -6.60 16.96
C LEU A 98 -9.40 -6.01 18.34
N ASP A 99 -10.69 -5.91 18.72
CA ASP A 99 -11.10 -5.42 20.03
C ASP A 99 -10.58 -6.34 21.16
N GLY A 100 -10.64 -7.65 20.93
CA GLY A 100 -10.14 -8.64 21.88
C GLY A 100 -8.62 -8.61 22.07
N ARG A 101 -7.85 -8.31 21.03
CA ARG A 101 -6.37 -8.29 21.07
C ARG A 101 -5.78 -6.96 21.48
N LEU A 102 -6.38 -5.85 21.06
CA LEU A 102 -5.84 -4.51 21.28
C LEU A 102 -6.38 -3.86 22.55
N GLY A 103 -7.48 -4.39 23.09
CA GLY A 103 -8.10 -3.86 24.29
C GLY A 103 -8.89 -2.56 24.07
N SER A 104 -9.40 -1.98 25.15
CA SER A 104 -10.30 -0.82 25.13
C SER A 104 -9.64 0.52 24.77
N ASP A 105 -8.32 0.54 24.64
CA ASP A 105 -7.58 1.78 24.39
C ASP A 105 -7.52 2.14 22.90
N ILE A 106 -7.93 1.22 22.01
CA ILE A 106 -7.99 1.42 20.57
C ILE A 106 -9.45 1.32 20.11
N HIS A 107 -9.88 2.25 19.28
CA HIS A 107 -11.22 2.24 18.72
C HIS A 107 -11.23 1.50 17.37
N ILE A 108 -12.11 0.52 17.24
CA ILE A 108 -12.30 -0.20 15.98
C ILE A 108 -13.58 0.29 15.33
N SER A 109 -13.51 0.76 14.08
CA SER A 109 -14.66 1.19 13.29
C SER A 109 -14.77 0.36 12.03
N ALA A 110 -15.92 -0.25 11.82
CA ALA A 110 -16.27 -0.95 10.58
C ALA A 110 -16.81 0.00 9.49
N ASP A 111 -16.90 1.29 9.80
CA ASP A 111 -17.29 2.31 8.84
C ASP A 111 -16.07 2.76 8.01
N PRO A 112 -16.29 3.20 6.75
CA PRO A 112 -15.21 3.75 5.96
C PRO A 112 -14.63 5.00 6.62
N LYS A 113 -13.32 5.18 6.48
CA LYS A 113 -12.64 6.38 6.94
C LYS A 113 -13.31 7.63 6.37
N PRO A 114 -13.54 8.68 7.16
CA PRO A 114 -14.32 9.87 6.76
C PRO A 114 -13.82 10.61 5.49
N ASP A 115 -12.57 10.39 5.09
CA ASP A 115 -11.97 10.98 3.89
C ASP A 115 -12.13 10.11 2.60
N GLU A 116 -12.65 8.90 2.74
CA GLU A 116 -12.99 8.08 1.59
C GLU A 116 -14.46 8.27 1.23
N SER A 117 -14.80 9.41 0.63
CA SER A 117 -16.01 9.51 -0.17
C SER A 117 -15.94 8.51 -1.32
N PRO A 118 -16.95 7.70 -1.56
CA PRO A 118 -17.01 6.82 -2.73
C PRO A 118 -17.30 7.64 -3.99
N GLU A 119 -16.41 8.55 -4.33
CA GLU A 119 -16.44 9.27 -5.60
C GLU A 119 -15.35 8.74 -6.52
N SER A 120 -15.52 7.52 -6.98
CA SER A 120 -14.97 7.15 -8.29
C SER A 120 -15.55 5.83 -8.78
N GLY A 121 -16.74 5.90 -9.28
CA GLY A 121 -17.30 4.74 -9.97
C GLY A 121 -18.73 4.88 -10.39
N THR A 122 -19.16 6.02 -10.95
CA THR A 122 -20.40 6.02 -11.69
C THR A 122 -20.35 6.99 -12.86
N ALA A 123 -20.30 6.36 -14.02
CA ALA A 123 -20.91 6.76 -15.26
C ALA A 123 -20.93 8.28 -15.57
N ARG A 124 -20.01 8.62 -16.39
CA ARG A 124 -20.16 9.74 -17.30
C ARG A 124 -21.32 9.44 -18.25
N GLU A 125 -22.49 9.85 -17.85
CA GLU A 125 -23.57 9.99 -18.78
C GLU A 125 -23.35 11.30 -19.57
N ALA A 126 -23.19 11.12 -20.84
CA ALA A 126 -23.07 12.18 -21.81
C ALA A 126 -24.34 12.96 -21.85
N GLU A 127 -24.31 14.22 -21.50
CA GLU A 127 -25.32 15.17 -21.95
C GLU A 127 -24.64 16.28 -22.73
N THR A 128 -24.82 16.14 -24.00
CA THR A 128 -24.58 17.09 -25.05
C THR A 128 -25.36 18.36 -24.78
N ALA A 129 -24.69 19.44 -24.50
CA ALA A 129 -25.27 20.77 -24.74
C ALA A 129 -24.15 21.72 -25.14
N PHE A 130 -24.01 21.90 -26.44
CA PHE A 130 -23.32 23.06 -26.99
C PHE A 130 -24.22 24.33 -26.79
N PRO A 131 -23.64 25.42 -26.35
CA PRO A 131 -24.06 26.70 -26.87
C PRO A 131 -22.92 27.40 -27.62
N ALA A 132 -23.22 27.64 -28.85
CA ALA A 132 -22.84 28.73 -29.76
C ALA A 132 -21.69 29.64 -29.35
N ALA A 133 -20.79 29.75 -30.28
CA ALA A 133 -19.77 30.79 -30.39
C ALA A 133 -20.42 32.17 -30.69
N PRO A 134 -19.79 33.26 -30.26
CA PRO A 134 -19.87 34.55 -30.97
C PRO A 134 -18.52 34.92 -31.61
N PRO A 135 -18.54 35.85 -32.54
CA PRO A 135 -17.66 35.86 -33.70
C PRO A 135 -16.37 36.66 -33.52
N VAL A 136 -15.50 36.32 -34.41
CA VAL A 136 -14.24 36.92 -34.79
C VAL A 136 -14.14 38.44 -34.73
N SER A 137 -13.02 38.94 -34.30
CA SER A 137 -12.42 40.14 -34.86
C SER A 137 -10.92 39.97 -34.95
N GLU A 138 -10.58 40.00 -36.18
CA GLU A 138 -9.25 40.07 -36.81
C GLU A 138 -8.46 41.28 -36.28
N THR A 139 -7.18 41.11 -35.99
CA THR A 139 -6.15 42.06 -36.33
C THR A 139 -4.77 41.44 -36.19
N VAL A 140 -4.11 41.15 -37.27
CA VAL A 140 -2.66 40.96 -37.39
C VAL A 140 -2.08 42.37 -37.74
N PRO A 141 -0.86 42.72 -37.33
CA PRO A 141 0.32 42.41 -38.10
C PRO A 141 1.60 42.17 -37.29
N ALA A 142 2.34 41.18 -37.72
CA ALA A 142 3.61 41.21 -38.46
C ALA A 142 4.87 41.74 -37.75
N ALA A 143 5.89 40.89 -37.89
CA ALA A 143 7.33 41.13 -38.01
C ALA A 143 8.13 41.21 -36.69
N VAL A 144 9.24 40.56 -36.47
CA VAL A 144 10.48 40.35 -37.24
C VAL A 144 11.40 39.49 -36.38
N GLN A 145 11.93 38.43 -36.99
CA GLN A 145 13.25 37.84 -36.91
C GLN A 145 14.22 38.28 -35.79
N THR A 146 14.81 37.33 -35.11
CA THR A 146 16.24 36.99 -35.28
C THR A 146 16.62 35.84 -34.32
N ALA A 147 17.12 34.76 -34.89
CA ALA A 147 18.08 33.88 -34.22
C ALA A 147 19.49 34.47 -34.42
N PRO A 148 20.47 34.14 -33.60
CA PRO A 148 21.30 33.00 -33.89
C PRO A 148 21.86 32.22 -32.66
N ALA A 149 21.99 30.94 -32.90
CA ALA A 149 23.17 30.09 -32.86
C ALA A 149 24.05 30.03 -31.60
N ALA A 150 24.14 28.78 -31.17
CA ALA A 150 25.35 28.04 -30.78
C ALA A 150 26.06 28.42 -29.48
N HIS A 151 26.14 27.45 -28.60
CA HIS A 151 27.42 26.82 -28.29
C HIS A 151 27.21 25.50 -27.53
N GLN A 152 27.78 24.49 -28.13
CA GLN A 152 28.11 23.17 -27.57
C GLN A 152 29.03 23.36 -26.36
N THR A 153 28.85 22.53 -25.36
CA THR A 153 29.97 21.82 -24.73
C THR A 153 29.43 20.64 -23.92
N VAL A 154 29.80 19.48 -24.40
CA VAL A 154 29.91 18.24 -23.63
C VAL A 154 31.26 18.24 -22.94
N PRO A 155 31.42 17.77 -21.75
CA PRO A 155 32.52 16.87 -21.44
C PRO A 155 32.03 15.60 -20.77
N THR A 156 32.23 14.49 -21.46
CA THR A 156 33.29 13.52 -21.19
C THR A 156 33.18 12.78 -19.86
N ALA A 157 32.93 11.51 -20.06
CA ALA A 157 33.04 10.41 -19.13
C ALA A 157 34.35 10.42 -18.32
N HIS A 158 34.22 10.01 -17.08
CA HIS A 158 35.32 9.33 -16.41
C HIS A 158 34.79 8.04 -15.79
N PRO A 159 35.35 6.90 -16.22
CA PRO A 159 35.21 5.65 -15.52
C PRO A 159 36.18 5.65 -14.33
N ASN A 160 35.74 5.32 -13.17
CA ASN A 160 36.64 4.94 -12.10
C ASN A 160 36.31 3.53 -11.66
N ASP A 161 37.01 2.64 -12.36
CA ASP A 161 37.26 1.29 -11.91
C ASP A 161 38.07 1.37 -10.63
N ASN A 162 37.58 0.82 -9.57
CA ASN A 162 38.40 0.34 -8.51
C ASN A 162 37.81 -0.93 -7.92
N TRP A 163 38.20 -2.02 -8.55
CA TRP A 163 38.11 -3.35 -8.00
C TRP A 163 39.22 -3.48 -6.96
N ASN A 164 38.87 -3.70 -5.74
CA ASN A 164 39.79 -4.30 -4.78
C ASN A 164 39.29 -5.70 -4.51
N GLU A 165 39.91 -6.62 -5.22
CA GLU A 165 40.06 -7.99 -4.82
C GLU A 165 41.06 -8.02 -3.65
N ASP A 166 40.88 -8.98 -2.85
CA ASP A 166 41.72 -9.62 -1.84
C ASP A 166 41.24 -9.47 -0.40
N SER A 167 40.66 -10.54 0.07
CA SER A 167 41.22 -11.25 1.23
C SER A 167 40.44 -12.54 1.47
N ASP A 168 41.03 -13.59 0.94
CA ASP A 168 40.97 -14.92 1.54
C ASP A 168 41.51 -14.84 2.97
N GLU A 169 40.73 -15.28 3.91
CA GLU A 169 41.27 -15.88 5.12
C GLU A 169 40.33 -17.00 5.59
N GLN A 170 40.79 -18.17 5.23
CA GLN A 170 40.49 -19.43 5.90
C GLN A 170 40.63 -19.27 7.40
N ARG A 171 39.63 -19.71 8.12
CA ARG A 171 39.79 -20.15 9.47
C ARG A 171 38.99 -21.42 9.69
N ASP A 172 39.70 -22.52 9.44
CA ASP A 172 39.44 -23.81 10.07
C ASP A 172 39.62 -23.63 11.57
N GLU A 173 38.59 -23.88 12.33
CA GLU A 173 38.77 -24.21 13.75
C GLU A 173 37.95 -25.46 14.06
N ASP A 174 38.70 -26.55 14.10
CA ASP A 174 38.42 -27.81 14.74
C ASP A 174 37.80 -27.58 16.13
N TRP A 175 36.66 -28.18 16.37
CA TRP A 175 36.22 -28.48 17.72
C TRP A 175 36.25 -29.99 17.92
N ASP A 176 37.33 -30.37 18.53
CA ASP A 176 37.58 -31.70 19.05
C ASP A 176 36.50 -32.15 20.06
N ASP A 177 36.07 -33.35 19.84
CA ASP A 177 35.37 -34.27 20.69
C ASP A 177 36.17 -34.51 21.99
N THR A 178 35.55 -34.28 23.15
CA THR A 178 35.95 -34.99 24.39
C THR A 178 34.75 -35.18 25.30
N THR A 179 34.23 -36.35 25.24
CA THR A 179 34.04 -37.37 26.30
C THR A 179 34.03 -36.86 27.76
N ASN A 180 32.95 -36.99 28.50
CA ASN A 180 32.81 -37.89 29.66
C ASN A 180 31.40 -37.77 30.27
#